data_965f1949497ef0331d51dfa940d922e6
#
_entry.id   965f1949497ef0331d51dfa940d922e6
#
_cell.length_a   1.000
_cell.length_b   1.000
_cell.length_c   1.000
_cell.angle_alpha   90.00
_cell.angle_beta   90.00
_cell.angle_gamma   90.00
#
_symmetry.space_group_name_H-M   'P 1'
#
loop_
_entity.id
_entity.type
_entity.pdbx_description
1 polymer ?
#
loop_
_entity_poly.entity_id
_entity_poly.type
_entity_poly.pdbx_seq_one_letter_code
_entity_poly.pdbx_strand_id
1 'polypeptide(L)'
;MLVLVVVAAGCATVKPRPPHSEFEDIPVPKGLTYQPDKSTIIESPSVKAARLVYRGRLEPESLTRAMRATLEANGWKHVSTTSTSNAGTIQVYEKGGNALQVHIYEGLTTWFTYVELNATRAIQPPATPSQ
;
A
#
# COMPACT_ATOMS: atom_id res chain seq x y z
N MET A 1 -61.65 -4.23 -3.26
CA MET A 1 -60.54 -3.31 -2.96
C MET A 1 -59.25 -4.14 -2.92
N LEU A 2 -58.47 -4.10 -4.00
CA LEU A 2 -57.30 -4.94 -4.18
C LEU A 2 -56.02 -4.11 -3.83
N VAL A 3 -55.32 -4.48 -2.76
CA VAL A 3 -54.09 -3.80 -2.35
C VAL A 3 -52.92 -4.53 -3.05
N LEU A 4 -52.30 -3.81 -3.98
CA LEU A 4 -51.09 -4.29 -4.70
C LEU A 4 -49.85 -3.92 -3.86
N VAL A 5 -49.20 -4.92 -3.24
CA VAL A 5 -47.92 -4.75 -2.54
C VAL A 5 -46.81 -4.87 -3.56
N VAL A 6 -46.13 -3.76 -3.88
CA VAL A 6 -44.93 -3.73 -4.70
C VAL A 6 -43.73 -3.99 -3.81
N VAL A 7 -43.12 -5.19 -3.93
CA VAL A 7 -41.84 -5.52 -3.28
C VAL A 7 -40.72 -4.99 -4.16
N ALA A 8 -40.08 -3.90 -3.73
CA ALA A 8 -38.86 -3.40 -4.37
C ALA A 8 -37.68 -4.29 -3.95
N ALA A 9 -37.23 -5.16 -4.86
CA ALA A 9 -35.99 -5.90 -4.72
C ALA A 9 -34.80 -4.93 -4.91
N GLY A 10 -34.24 -4.43 -3.81
CA GLY A 10 -33.01 -3.65 -3.85
C GLY A 10 -31.83 -4.54 -4.21
N CYS A 11 -31.32 -4.42 -5.43
CA CYS A 11 -30.03 -5.00 -5.80
C CYS A 11 -28.94 -4.25 -5.03
N ALA A 12 -28.38 -4.87 -3.99
CA ALA A 12 -27.18 -4.41 -3.35
C ALA A 12 -26.00 -4.63 -4.32
N THR A 13 -25.59 -3.57 -5.00
CA THR A 13 -24.34 -3.59 -5.79
C THR A 13 -23.17 -3.65 -4.83
N VAL A 14 -22.53 -4.81 -4.73
CA VAL A 14 -21.28 -4.97 -4.01
C VAL A 14 -20.23 -4.17 -4.76
N LYS A 15 -19.77 -3.04 -4.14
CA LYS A 15 -18.72 -2.20 -4.71
C LYS A 15 -17.41 -3.01 -4.74
N PRO A 16 -16.73 -3.14 -5.90
CA PRO A 16 -15.48 -3.88 -5.96
C PRO A 16 -14.46 -3.27 -4.98
N ARG A 17 -13.84 -4.12 -4.17
CA ARG A 17 -12.82 -3.69 -3.22
C ARG A 17 -11.58 -3.21 -3.97
N PRO A 18 -11.00 -2.05 -3.64
CA PRO A 18 -9.80 -1.56 -4.32
C PRO A 18 -8.66 -2.59 -4.26
N PRO A 19 -7.85 -2.76 -5.31
CA PRO A 19 -6.77 -3.75 -5.34
C PRO A 19 -5.75 -3.63 -4.20
N HIS A 20 -5.52 -2.41 -3.70
CA HIS A 20 -4.59 -2.15 -2.59
C HIS A 20 -5.08 -2.67 -1.22
N SER A 21 -6.32 -3.08 -1.10
CA SER A 21 -6.90 -3.55 0.16
C SER A 21 -6.19 -4.79 0.74
N GLU A 22 -5.49 -5.54 -0.08
CA GLU A 22 -4.70 -6.70 0.36
C GLU A 22 -3.45 -6.31 1.16
N PHE A 23 -3.05 -5.04 1.10
CA PHE A 23 -1.93 -4.46 1.81
C PHE A 23 -2.36 -3.32 2.75
N GLU A 24 -3.58 -3.41 3.27
CA GLU A 24 -4.15 -2.40 4.20
C GLU A 24 -3.40 -2.28 5.53
N ASP A 25 -2.63 -3.28 5.89
CA ASP A 25 -1.77 -3.24 7.07
C ASP A 25 -0.51 -2.37 6.88
N ILE A 26 -0.31 -1.83 5.68
CA ILE A 26 0.73 -0.84 5.42
C ILE A 26 0.11 0.55 5.58
N PRO A 27 0.34 1.23 6.71
CA PRO A 27 -0.25 2.52 6.97
C PRO A 27 0.39 3.60 6.10
N VAL A 28 -0.43 4.53 5.63
CA VAL A 28 0.01 5.65 4.79
C VAL A 28 -0.38 6.96 5.47
N PRO A 29 0.52 7.95 5.55
CA PRO A 29 0.20 9.26 6.11
C PRO A 29 -0.96 9.95 5.38
N LYS A 30 -1.68 10.81 6.11
CA LYS A 30 -2.73 11.64 5.54
C LYS A 30 -2.18 12.60 4.48
N GLY A 31 -2.99 12.94 3.51
CA GLY A 31 -2.62 13.86 2.42
C GLY A 31 -2.10 13.16 1.17
N LEU A 32 -2.02 11.85 1.17
CA LEU A 32 -1.65 11.04 0.02
C LEU A 32 -2.87 10.42 -0.64
N THR A 33 -2.92 10.49 -1.96
CA THR A 33 -3.97 9.91 -2.80
C THR A 33 -3.42 8.73 -3.59
N TYR A 34 -4.09 7.58 -3.48
CA TYR A 34 -3.73 6.37 -4.21
C TYR A 34 -3.87 6.57 -5.73
N GLN A 35 -2.89 6.05 -6.48
CA GLN A 35 -2.82 6.10 -7.94
C GLN A 35 -3.00 4.70 -8.54
N PRO A 36 -4.22 4.25 -8.83
CA PRO A 36 -4.47 2.88 -9.31
C PRO A 36 -3.85 2.59 -10.67
N ASP A 37 -3.78 3.58 -11.56
CA ASP A 37 -3.17 3.47 -12.89
C ASP A 37 -1.65 3.28 -12.87
N LYS A 38 -1.01 3.59 -11.75
CA LYS A 38 0.44 3.44 -11.51
C LYS A 38 0.78 2.28 -10.57
N SER A 39 -0.22 1.63 -10.02
CA SER A 39 -0.08 0.57 -9.04
C SER A 39 -0.29 -0.81 -9.67
N THR A 40 0.39 -1.82 -9.14
CA THR A 40 0.31 -3.20 -9.64
C THR A 40 0.33 -4.16 -8.46
N ILE A 41 -0.50 -5.18 -8.50
CA ILE A 41 -0.49 -6.29 -7.55
C ILE A 41 -0.20 -7.57 -8.33
N ILE A 42 0.75 -8.35 -7.85
CA ILE A 42 1.16 -9.61 -8.44
C ILE A 42 0.89 -10.72 -7.42
N GLU A 43 0.17 -11.74 -7.84
CA GLU A 43 -0.08 -12.91 -7.02
C GLU A 43 0.44 -14.18 -7.70
N SER A 44 1.11 -15.00 -6.91
CA SER A 44 1.49 -16.35 -7.28
C SER A 44 1.13 -17.32 -6.16
N PRO A 45 1.22 -18.64 -6.35
CA PRO A 45 0.89 -19.59 -5.30
C PRO A 45 1.72 -19.44 -4.01
N SER A 46 2.92 -18.89 -4.09
CA SER A 46 3.87 -18.79 -2.97
C SER A 46 4.22 -17.36 -2.55
N VAL A 47 3.92 -16.36 -3.39
CA VAL A 47 4.30 -14.97 -3.13
C VAL A 47 3.20 -14.02 -3.57
N LYS A 48 2.91 -13.03 -2.72
CA LYS A 48 2.16 -11.82 -3.10
C LYS A 48 3.12 -10.64 -3.10
N ALA A 49 3.09 -9.85 -4.15
CA ALA A 49 3.87 -8.62 -4.27
C ALA A 49 2.98 -7.48 -4.74
N ALA A 50 3.23 -6.29 -4.22
CA ALA A 50 2.52 -5.10 -4.64
C ALA A 50 3.47 -3.94 -4.86
N ARG A 51 3.22 -3.20 -5.91
CA ARG A 51 3.74 -1.86 -6.13
C ARG A 51 2.57 -0.90 -6.00
N LEU A 52 2.51 -0.16 -4.92
CA LEU A 52 1.44 0.80 -4.64
C LEU A 52 2.01 2.21 -4.77
N VAL A 53 1.37 3.05 -5.55
CA VAL A 53 1.80 4.43 -5.78
C VAL A 53 0.78 5.39 -5.21
N TYR A 54 1.25 6.33 -4.43
CA TYR A 54 0.50 7.44 -3.85
C TYR A 54 1.12 8.76 -4.28
N ARG A 55 0.35 9.84 -4.26
CA ARG A 55 0.87 11.18 -4.46
C ARG A 55 0.18 12.19 -3.55
N GLY A 56 0.88 13.26 -3.23
CA GLY A 56 0.32 14.37 -2.46
C GLY A 56 1.16 15.62 -2.59
N ARG A 57 0.62 16.74 -2.12
CA ARG A 57 1.35 18.01 -2.04
C ARG A 57 2.00 18.13 -0.66
N LEU A 58 2.98 17.29 -0.41
CA LEU A 58 3.70 17.22 0.84
C LEU A 58 5.19 17.41 0.56
N GLU A 59 5.88 18.08 1.49
CA GLU A 59 7.31 18.26 1.38
C GLU A 59 8.02 16.92 1.61
N PRO A 60 8.97 16.50 0.73
CA PRO A 60 9.55 15.16 0.73
C PRO A 60 10.21 14.75 2.05
N GLU A 61 10.95 15.66 2.69
CA GLU A 61 11.64 15.37 3.94
C GLU A 61 10.67 15.16 5.10
N SER A 62 9.63 15.99 5.21
CA SER A 62 8.56 15.83 6.18
C SER A 62 7.80 14.52 5.98
N LEU A 63 7.54 14.16 4.73
CA LEU A 63 6.89 12.91 4.37
C LEU A 63 7.77 11.71 4.71
N THR A 64 9.07 11.79 4.50
CA THR A 64 10.05 10.76 4.87
C THR A 64 10.01 10.47 6.38
N ARG A 65 9.99 11.53 7.20
CA ARG A 65 9.85 11.39 8.67
C ARG A 65 8.49 10.83 9.08
N ALA A 66 7.41 11.30 8.46
CA ALA A 66 6.06 10.84 8.75
C ALA A 66 5.85 9.36 8.38
N MET A 67 6.38 8.92 7.23
CA MET A 67 6.36 7.51 6.82
C MET A 67 7.07 6.63 7.84
N ARG A 68 8.27 7.02 8.27
CA ARG A 68 9.02 6.28 9.27
C ARG A 68 8.26 6.17 10.60
N ALA A 69 7.78 7.28 11.13
CA ALA A 69 7.02 7.28 12.37
C ALA A 69 5.75 6.41 12.30
N THR A 70 5.01 6.51 11.20
CA THR A 70 3.79 5.75 10.98
C THR A 70 4.06 4.24 10.85
N LEU A 71 5.08 3.86 10.11
CA LEU A 71 5.45 2.45 9.93
C LEU A 71 5.98 1.83 11.21
N GLU A 72 6.87 2.51 11.93
CA GLU A 72 7.40 2.02 13.21
C GLU A 72 6.29 1.88 14.26
N ALA A 73 5.33 2.81 14.31
CA ALA A 73 4.17 2.73 15.20
C ALA A 73 3.26 1.53 14.89
N ASN A 74 3.33 0.99 13.69
CA ASN A 74 2.56 -0.17 13.23
C ASN A 74 3.39 -1.47 13.18
N GLY A 75 4.53 -1.50 13.85
CA GLY A 75 5.34 -2.69 14.03
C GLY A 75 6.33 -3.00 12.90
N TRP A 76 6.50 -2.09 11.95
CA TRP A 76 7.54 -2.21 10.93
C TRP A 76 8.89 -1.79 11.52
N LYS A 77 9.89 -2.62 11.32
CA LYS A 77 11.27 -2.34 11.75
C LYS A 77 12.03 -1.67 10.61
N HIS A 78 12.55 -0.49 10.86
CA HIS A 78 13.42 0.21 9.92
C HIS A 78 14.75 -0.53 9.75
N VAL A 79 15.14 -0.79 8.52
CA VAL A 79 16.38 -1.47 8.15
C VAL A 79 17.41 -0.50 7.62
N SER A 80 17.05 0.33 6.65
CA SER A 80 17.97 1.30 6.04
C SER A 80 17.24 2.49 5.43
N THR A 81 17.97 3.59 5.27
CA THR A 81 17.55 4.76 4.49
C THR A 81 18.68 5.21 3.61
N THR A 82 18.39 5.40 2.32
CA THR A 82 19.33 5.95 1.33
C THR A 82 18.68 7.15 0.67
N SER A 83 19.36 8.29 0.68
CA SER A 83 18.89 9.50 0.02
C SER A 83 19.90 9.94 -1.05
N THR A 84 19.38 10.28 -2.23
CA THR A 84 20.16 10.82 -3.33
C THR A 84 19.48 12.08 -3.87
N SER A 85 20.26 13.02 -4.36
CA SER A 85 19.74 14.29 -4.90
C SER A 85 18.85 14.12 -6.12
N ASN A 86 19.04 13.05 -6.89
CA ASN A 86 18.33 12.85 -8.15
C ASN A 86 17.21 11.79 -8.08
N ALA A 87 17.31 10.84 -7.15
CA ALA A 87 16.37 9.72 -7.08
C ALA A 87 15.44 9.76 -5.87
N GLY A 88 15.60 10.75 -4.98
CA GLY A 88 14.82 10.85 -3.76
C GLY A 88 15.31 9.96 -2.64
N THR A 89 14.42 9.56 -1.74
CA THR A 89 14.74 8.78 -0.56
C THR A 89 14.12 7.39 -0.63
N ILE A 90 14.93 6.38 -0.38
CA ILE A 90 14.49 4.98 -0.28
C ILE A 90 14.68 4.54 1.16
N GLN A 91 13.60 4.06 1.76
CA GLN A 91 13.59 3.45 3.09
C GLN A 91 13.22 1.98 2.97
N VAL A 92 13.86 1.11 3.73
CA VAL A 92 13.59 -0.32 3.77
C VAL A 92 13.13 -0.70 5.17
N TYR A 93 12.08 -1.51 5.23
CA TYR A 93 11.47 -2.01 6.46
C TYR A 93 11.23 -3.52 6.37
N GLU A 94 11.16 -4.15 7.53
CA GLU A 94 10.75 -5.55 7.66
C GLU A 94 9.71 -5.73 8.77
N LYS A 95 8.82 -6.70 8.60
CA LYS A 95 7.83 -7.08 9.59
C LYS A 95 7.41 -8.54 9.38
N GLY A 96 7.71 -9.41 10.35
CA GLY A 96 7.26 -10.79 10.31
C GLY A 96 7.65 -11.56 9.06
N GLY A 97 8.88 -11.39 8.55
CA GLY A 97 9.35 -12.01 7.31
C GLY A 97 8.90 -11.31 6.01
N ASN A 98 8.12 -10.26 6.12
CA ASN A 98 7.73 -9.43 4.99
C ASN A 98 8.69 -8.26 4.82
N ALA A 99 8.94 -7.86 3.58
CA ALA A 99 9.77 -6.72 3.23
C ALA A 99 8.94 -5.60 2.60
N LEU A 100 9.28 -4.37 2.95
CA LEU A 100 8.69 -3.17 2.39
C LEU A 100 9.77 -2.17 2.02
N GLN A 101 9.78 -1.76 0.77
CA GLN A 101 10.58 -0.61 0.31
C GLN A 101 9.66 0.57 0.08
N VAL A 102 10.01 1.70 0.66
CA VAL A 102 9.32 2.99 0.47
C VAL A 102 10.23 3.90 -0.33
N HIS A 103 9.80 4.32 -1.50
CA HIS A 103 10.53 5.28 -2.34
C HIS A 103 9.75 6.59 -2.39
N ILE A 104 10.34 7.66 -1.90
CA ILE A 104 9.77 9.00 -1.85
C ILE A 104 10.54 9.89 -2.81
N TYR A 105 9.84 10.44 -3.80
CA TYR A 105 10.47 11.28 -4.83
C TYR A 105 9.53 12.38 -5.32
N GLU A 106 10.09 13.46 -5.83
CA GLU A 106 9.33 14.53 -6.47
C GLU A 106 8.98 14.15 -7.91
N GLY A 107 7.80 14.52 -8.34
CA GLY A 107 7.39 14.39 -9.73
C GLY A 107 8.11 15.38 -10.63
N LEU A 108 7.98 15.19 -11.95
CA LEU A 108 8.63 16.04 -12.98
C LEU A 108 8.30 17.54 -12.87
N THR A 109 7.17 17.86 -12.26
CA THR A 109 6.69 19.25 -12.12
C THR A 109 6.86 19.83 -10.71
N THR A 110 7.52 19.14 -9.79
CA THR A 110 7.69 19.54 -8.37
C THR A 110 6.41 19.89 -7.58
N TRP A 111 5.24 19.80 -8.21
CA TRP A 111 3.94 20.07 -7.58
C TRP A 111 3.46 18.92 -6.68
N PHE A 112 3.94 17.72 -6.95
CA PHE A 112 3.56 16.52 -6.23
C PHE A 112 4.77 15.74 -5.78
N THR A 113 4.68 15.22 -4.57
CA THR A 113 5.57 14.18 -4.05
C THR A 113 4.88 12.84 -4.22
N TYR A 114 5.62 11.87 -4.74
CA TYR A 114 5.18 10.49 -4.91
C TYR A 114 5.76 9.61 -3.83
N VAL A 115 4.96 8.65 -3.39
CA VAL A 115 5.39 7.55 -2.53
C VAL A 115 5.08 6.26 -3.24
N GLU A 116 6.09 5.48 -3.50
CA GLU A 116 5.98 4.15 -4.07
C GLU A 116 6.31 3.12 -2.99
N LEU A 117 5.34 2.25 -2.71
CA LEU A 117 5.47 1.15 -1.76
C LEU A 117 5.65 -0.15 -2.54
N ASN A 118 6.82 -0.77 -2.43
CA ASN A 118 7.09 -2.10 -2.97
C ASN A 118 7.07 -3.10 -1.81
N ALA A 119 5.99 -3.85 -1.71
CA ALA A 119 5.74 -4.81 -0.64
C ALA A 119 5.80 -6.24 -1.17
N THR A 120 6.43 -7.12 -0.42
CA THR A 120 6.50 -8.55 -0.73
C THR A 120 6.06 -9.35 0.49
N ARG A 121 5.16 -10.31 0.29
CA ARG A 121 4.71 -11.26 1.29
C ARG A 121 4.97 -12.68 0.82
N ALA A 122 5.69 -13.46 1.63
CA ALA A 122 5.78 -14.89 1.44
C ALA A 122 4.51 -15.55 1.98
N ILE A 123 3.83 -16.34 1.15
CA ILE A 123 2.74 -17.20 1.57
C ILE A 123 3.40 -18.52 1.99
N GLN A 124 3.41 -18.82 3.30
CA GLN A 124 3.85 -20.13 3.76
C GLN A 124 2.86 -21.20 3.28
N PRO A 125 3.31 -22.22 2.52
CA PRO A 125 2.46 -23.37 2.26
C PRO A 125 2.09 -24.03 3.60
N PRO A 126 0.87 -24.62 3.74
CA PRO A 126 0.52 -25.35 4.95
C PRO A 126 1.58 -26.39 5.23
N ALA A 127 2.02 -26.46 6.51
CA ALA A 127 3.04 -27.42 6.93
C ALA A 127 2.59 -28.82 6.55
N THR A 128 3.38 -29.50 5.72
CA THR A 128 3.16 -30.91 5.40
C THR A 128 3.31 -31.70 6.70
N PRO A 129 2.30 -32.48 7.15
CA PRO A 129 2.48 -33.30 8.35
C PRO A 129 3.67 -34.22 8.12
N SER A 130 4.67 -34.16 9.00
CA SER A 130 5.77 -35.12 8.99
C SER A 130 5.19 -36.51 9.26
N GLN A 131 5.33 -37.38 8.31
CA GLN A 131 5.02 -38.80 8.52
C GLN A 131 6.08 -39.44 9.42
#